data_817170a6309759edfb4cc582237b19a4
#
_entry.id   817170a6309759edfb4cc582237b19a4
#
_cell.length_a   1.000
_cell.length_b   1.000
_cell.length_c   1.000
_cell.angle_alpha   90.00
_cell.angle_beta   90.00
_cell.angle_gamma   90.00
#
_symmetry.space_group_name_H-M   'P 1'
#
loop_
_entity.id
_entity.type
_entity.pdbx_description
1 polymer ?
#
loop_
_entity_poly.entity_id
_entity_poly.type
_entity_poly.pdbx_seq_one_letter_code
_entity_poly.pdbx_strand_id
1 'polypeptide(L)'
;MQVLLQFILGAVVLVAAASPLSVERVESGLRVEASLPRPTYDAGQVVEVALTAVNTGGAPVSVTFTSGQRFDLVIRRPRGDAVWRWSHDKAFIQVIQTLTLQPGQSLSFKIPWDQTDYQGLRVDPGPYEAVAVFLGATGGAREIRLPPLAFTISR
;
A
#
# COMPACT_ATOMS: atom_id res chain seq x y z
N MET A 1 -54.87 -13.25 33.83
CA MET A 1 -54.41 -12.35 32.78
C MET A 1 -52.89 -12.58 32.68
N GLN A 2 -52.47 -13.47 31.78
CA GLN A 2 -51.06 -13.78 31.58
C GLN A 2 -50.53 -12.88 30.46
N VAL A 3 -49.51 -12.06 30.79
CA VAL A 3 -48.79 -11.24 29.80
C VAL A 3 -47.65 -12.10 29.25
N LEU A 4 -47.76 -12.45 27.97
CA LEU A 4 -46.73 -13.18 27.23
C LEU A 4 -45.65 -12.18 26.84
N LEU A 5 -44.49 -12.27 27.49
CA LEU A 5 -43.31 -11.47 27.13
C LEU A 5 -42.59 -12.16 25.97
N GLN A 6 -42.75 -11.66 24.76
CA GLN A 6 -42.00 -12.12 23.58
C GLN A 6 -40.60 -11.49 23.58
N PHE A 7 -39.59 -12.30 23.83
CA PHE A 7 -38.20 -11.95 23.63
C PHE A 7 -37.90 -12.02 22.10
N ILE A 8 -37.74 -10.86 21.47
CA ILE A 8 -37.18 -10.79 20.12
C ILE A 8 -35.67 -10.99 20.24
N LEU A 9 -35.19 -12.18 19.88
CA LEU A 9 -33.78 -12.49 19.77
C LEU A 9 -33.25 -11.87 18.48
N GLY A 10 -32.72 -10.66 18.56
CA GLY A 10 -32.04 -10.02 17.44
C GLY A 10 -30.75 -10.76 17.14
N ALA A 11 -30.67 -11.41 15.99
CA ALA A 11 -29.43 -12.00 15.50
C ALA A 11 -28.46 -10.86 15.13
N VAL A 12 -27.40 -10.69 15.92
CA VAL A 12 -26.27 -9.82 15.57
C VAL A 12 -25.47 -10.57 14.51
N VAL A 13 -25.62 -10.17 13.25
CA VAL A 13 -24.76 -10.66 12.17
C VAL A 13 -23.40 -9.97 12.35
N LEU A 14 -22.44 -10.70 12.89
CA LEU A 14 -21.05 -10.25 12.95
C LEU A 14 -20.47 -10.36 11.53
N VAL A 15 -20.44 -9.27 10.79
CA VAL A 15 -19.69 -9.21 9.54
C VAL A 15 -18.21 -9.18 9.92
N ALA A 16 -17.53 -10.30 9.78
CA ALA A 16 -16.08 -10.35 9.92
C ALA A 16 -15.46 -9.48 8.82
N ALA A 17 -14.93 -8.31 9.18
CA ALA A 17 -14.11 -7.52 8.27
C ALA A 17 -12.85 -8.34 7.95
N ALA A 18 -12.59 -8.59 6.64
CA ALA A 18 -11.36 -9.23 6.22
C ALA A 18 -10.18 -8.39 6.72
N SER A 19 -9.21 -9.03 7.37
CA SER A 19 -7.99 -8.34 7.81
C SER A 19 -7.27 -7.77 6.60
N PRO A 20 -6.75 -6.53 6.67
CA PRO A 20 -6.00 -5.94 5.57
C PRO A 20 -4.76 -6.79 5.31
N LEU A 21 -4.41 -6.92 4.02
CA LEU A 21 -3.14 -7.50 3.62
C LEU A 21 -2.05 -6.46 3.87
N SER A 22 -0.97 -6.84 4.54
CA SER A 22 0.17 -5.95 4.73
C SER A 22 1.49 -6.68 4.60
N VAL A 23 2.51 -5.93 4.16
CA VAL A 23 3.91 -6.34 4.10
C VAL A 23 4.76 -5.21 4.61
N GLU A 24 5.89 -5.54 5.26
CA GLU A 24 6.75 -4.52 5.85
C GLU A 24 8.24 -4.85 5.69
N ARG A 25 9.07 -3.81 5.83
CA ARG A 25 10.50 -3.88 6.07
C ARG A 25 10.93 -2.85 7.09
N VAL A 26 11.93 -3.21 7.88
CA VAL A 26 12.57 -2.28 8.82
C VAL A 26 14.00 -2.05 8.37
N GLU A 27 14.39 -0.79 8.24
CA GLU A 27 15.72 -0.34 7.89
C GLU A 27 16.15 0.78 8.83
N SER A 28 17.19 0.53 9.64
CA SER A 28 17.78 1.52 10.55
C SER A 28 16.77 2.30 11.42
N GLY A 29 15.80 1.58 12.00
CA GLY A 29 14.74 2.15 12.84
C GLY A 29 13.54 2.69 12.07
N LEU A 30 13.60 2.77 10.75
CA LEU A 30 12.46 3.12 9.91
C LEU A 30 11.70 1.86 9.49
N ARG A 31 10.45 1.71 9.93
CA ARG A 31 9.54 0.67 9.45
C ARG A 31 8.74 1.23 8.27
N VAL A 32 8.82 0.54 7.14
CA VAL A 32 8.03 0.84 5.95
C VAL A 32 7.03 -0.30 5.74
N GLU A 33 5.76 0.05 5.63
CA GLU A 33 4.65 -0.89 5.46
C GLU A 33 3.82 -0.50 4.25
N ALA A 34 3.42 -1.48 3.45
CA ALA A 34 2.41 -1.34 2.43
C ALA A 34 1.22 -2.24 2.75
N SER A 35 0.01 -1.77 2.50
CA SER A 35 -1.21 -2.53 2.77
C SER A 35 -2.28 -2.34 1.71
N LEU A 36 -3.13 -3.37 1.58
CA LEU A 36 -4.37 -3.38 0.83
C LEU A 36 -5.52 -3.68 1.78
N PRO A 37 -6.65 -2.97 1.69
CA PRO A 37 -7.80 -3.19 2.58
C PRO A 37 -8.47 -4.55 2.36
N ARG A 38 -8.26 -5.19 1.20
CA ARG A 38 -8.88 -6.48 0.84
C ARG A 38 -8.06 -7.23 -0.21
N PRO A 39 -8.20 -8.56 -0.30
CA PRO A 39 -7.46 -9.39 -1.26
C PRO A 39 -8.14 -9.50 -2.64
N THR A 40 -9.38 -9.05 -2.79
CA THR A 40 -10.15 -9.18 -4.03
C THR A 40 -10.85 -7.88 -4.39
N TYR A 41 -10.82 -7.53 -5.66
CA TYR A 41 -11.45 -6.34 -6.25
C TYR A 41 -12.25 -6.76 -7.47
N ASP A 42 -13.41 -6.15 -7.67
CA ASP A 42 -14.16 -6.33 -8.91
C ASP A 42 -13.48 -5.57 -10.06
N ALA A 43 -13.71 -6.04 -11.28
CA ALA A 43 -13.22 -5.34 -12.47
C ALA A 43 -13.69 -3.88 -12.49
N GLY A 44 -12.73 -2.95 -12.62
CA GLY A 44 -12.98 -1.52 -12.64
C GLY A 44 -13.01 -0.83 -11.28
N GLN A 45 -12.90 -1.55 -10.17
CA GLN A 45 -12.72 -0.93 -8.87
C GLN A 45 -11.29 -0.38 -8.72
N VAL A 46 -11.16 0.76 -8.04
CA VAL A 46 -9.84 1.28 -7.70
C VAL A 46 -9.17 0.38 -6.68
N VAL A 47 -7.93 -0.02 -6.96
CA VAL A 47 -7.03 -0.70 -6.02
C VAL A 47 -6.14 0.37 -5.40
N GLU A 48 -6.35 0.70 -4.13
CA GLU A 48 -5.57 1.71 -3.43
C GLU A 48 -4.60 1.04 -2.46
N VAL A 49 -3.30 1.20 -2.71
CA VAL A 49 -2.23 0.75 -1.81
C VAL A 49 -1.91 1.89 -0.83
N ALA A 50 -1.99 1.60 0.46
CA ALA A 50 -1.47 2.50 1.47
C ALA A 50 0.01 2.19 1.74
N LEU A 51 0.87 3.21 1.76
CA LEU A 51 2.29 3.11 2.06
C LEU A 51 2.62 4.04 3.22
N THR A 52 3.21 3.51 4.28
CA THR A 52 3.59 4.28 5.47
C THR A 52 5.03 3.99 5.85
N ALA A 53 5.80 5.05 6.15
CA ALA A 53 7.12 4.96 6.71
C ALA A 53 7.10 5.61 8.09
N VAL A 54 7.42 4.88 9.15
CA VAL A 54 7.36 5.34 10.54
C VAL A 54 8.68 5.08 11.26
N ASN A 55 9.16 6.07 12.00
CA ASN A 55 10.29 5.87 12.90
C ASN A 55 9.81 5.13 14.14
N THR A 56 10.14 3.85 14.23
CA THR A 56 9.84 2.98 15.37
C THR A 56 10.98 2.86 16.37
N GLY A 57 12.11 3.52 16.11
CA GLY A 57 13.26 3.57 17.01
C GLY A 57 13.12 4.63 18.08
N GLY A 58 14.11 4.69 18.98
CA GLY A 58 14.20 5.66 20.08
C GLY A 58 14.99 6.93 19.75
N ALA A 59 15.52 7.06 18.52
CA ALA A 59 16.32 8.20 18.08
C ALA A 59 15.77 8.76 16.75
N PRO A 60 16.04 10.04 16.42
CA PRO A 60 15.67 10.60 15.12
C PRO A 60 16.28 9.82 13.94
N VAL A 61 15.52 9.68 12.86
CA VAL A 61 15.96 9.03 11.62
C VAL A 61 15.93 10.06 10.48
N SER A 62 17.06 10.22 9.79
CA SER A 62 17.15 11.06 8.60
C SER A 62 16.78 10.25 7.36
N VAL A 63 15.89 10.80 6.54
CA VAL A 63 15.42 10.21 5.29
C VAL A 63 15.70 11.20 4.16
N THR A 64 16.50 10.79 3.17
CA THR A 64 16.90 11.65 2.05
C THR A 64 16.24 11.18 0.76
N PHE A 65 15.58 12.12 0.09
CA PHE A 65 15.02 11.93 -1.25
C PHE A 65 15.89 12.68 -2.26
N THR A 66 16.18 12.05 -3.39
CA THR A 66 17.03 12.63 -4.45
C THR A 66 16.23 13.36 -5.53
N SER A 67 14.89 13.30 -5.45
CA SER A 67 13.98 14.02 -6.33
C SER A 67 12.66 14.32 -5.60
N GLY A 68 11.71 14.95 -6.29
CA GLY A 68 10.35 15.13 -5.77
C GLY A 68 9.55 13.84 -5.60
N GLN A 69 10.02 12.73 -6.19
CA GLN A 69 9.36 11.42 -6.05
C GLN A 69 9.63 10.82 -4.67
N ARG A 70 8.58 10.41 -3.97
CA ARG A 70 8.65 9.83 -2.62
C ARG A 70 8.51 8.31 -2.61
N PHE A 71 7.80 7.79 -3.56
CA PHE A 71 7.48 6.37 -3.68
C PHE A 71 7.30 5.97 -5.14
N ASP A 72 7.22 4.66 -5.37
CA ASP A 72 6.71 4.07 -6.61
C ASP A 72 5.83 2.87 -6.29
N LEU A 73 4.99 2.49 -7.23
CA LEU A 73 4.16 1.28 -7.16
C LEU A 73 4.22 0.57 -8.50
N VAL A 74 4.52 -0.72 -8.46
CA VAL A 74 4.53 -1.60 -9.63
C VAL A 74 3.41 -2.61 -9.49
N ILE A 75 2.55 -2.70 -10.49
CA ILE A 75 1.55 -3.76 -10.61
C ILE A 75 2.03 -4.74 -11.68
N ARG A 76 2.02 -6.03 -11.35
CA ARG A 76 2.48 -7.09 -12.25
C ARG A 76 1.64 -8.36 -12.10
N ARG A 77 1.74 -9.26 -13.07
CA ARG A 77 1.30 -10.64 -12.90
C ARG A 77 2.27 -11.37 -11.94
N PRO A 78 1.81 -12.41 -11.21
CA PRO A 78 2.71 -13.20 -10.37
C PRO A 78 3.87 -13.76 -11.20
N ARG A 79 5.11 -13.47 -10.78
CA ARG A 79 6.34 -13.86 -11.50
C ARG A 79 6.43 -13.37 -12.94
N GLY A 80 5.62 -12.37 -13.31
CA GLY A 80 5.56 -11.81 -14.66
C GLY A 80 6.07 -10.38 -14.73
N ASP A 81 5.99 -9.81 -15.92
CA ASP A 81 6.36 -8.42 -16.19
C ASP A 81 5.36 -7.44 -15.56
N ALA A 82 5.83 -6.22 -15.34
CA ALA A 82 4.98 -5.14 -14.90
C ALA A 82 3.94 -4.79 -15.96
N VAL A 83 2.68 -4.72 -15.56
CA VAL A 83 1.59 -4.24 -16.41
C VAL A 83 1.39 -2.73 -16.26
N TRP A 84 1.82 -2.17 -15.14
CA TRP A 84 1.72 -0.75 -14.84
C TRP A 84 2.71 -0.35 -13.75
N ARG A 85 3.15 0.91 -13.83
CA ARG A 85 3.98 1.57 -12.81
C ARG A 85 3.45 2.97 -12.56
N TRP A 86 3.31 3.36 -11.33
CA TRP A 86 2.76 4.65 -10.94
C TRP A 86 3.54 5.83 -11.54
N SER A 87 4.87 5.74 -11.60
CA SER A 87 5.73 6.82 -12.08
C SER A 87 5.89 6.90 -13.60
N HIS A 88 5.29 5.97 -14.37
CA HIS A 88 5.58 5.81 -15.82
C HIS A 88 5.23 7.05 -16.68
N ASP A 89 4.23 7.82 -16.27
CA ASP A 89 3.73 9.01 -16.98
C ASP A 89 4.00 10.32 -16.23
N LYS A 90 4.90 10.30 -15.23
CA LYS A 90 5.17 11.44 -14.34
C LYS A 90 6.59 11.94 -14.50
N ALA A 91 6.73 13.26 -14.38
CA ALA A 91 8.01 13.93 -14.26
C ALA A 91 8.16 14.49 -12.83
N PHE A 92 9.36 14.44 -12.31
CA PHE A 92 9.67 14.90 -10.96
C PHE A 92 10.79 15.94 -11.00
N ILE A 93 10.68 16.96 -10.16
CA ILE A 93 11.77 17.93 -9.97
C ILE A 93 12.99 17.22 -9.37
N GLN A 94 14.16 17.57 -9.88
CA GLN A 94 15.43 17.03 -9.38
C GLN A 94 15.95 17.91 -8.25
N VAL A 95 15.52 17.63 -7.03
CA VAL A 95 15.90 18.33 -5.81
C VAL A 95 16.19 17.32 -4.72
N ILE A 96 17.31 17.50 -4.02
CA ILE A 96 17.65 16.69 -2.85
C ILE A 96 16.97 17.31 -1.63
N GLN A 97 16.23 16.49 -0.90
CA GLN A 97 15.55 16.90 0.33
C GLN A 97 15.77 15.86 1.43
N THR A 98 16.24 16.30 2.58
CA THR A 98 16.35 15.46 3.76
C THR A 98 15.30 15.86 4.79
N LEU A 99 14.55 14.86 5.26
CA LEU A 99 13.59 14.99 6.35
C LEU A 99 14.12 14.24 7.57
N THR A 100 13.88 14.77 8.75
CA THR A 100 14.16 14.09 10.01
C THR A 100 12.84 13.66 10.63
N LEU A 101 12.67 12.35 10.82
CA LEU A 101 11.55 11.77 11.54
C LEU A 101 11.94 11.54 13.00
N GLN A 102 11.27 12.22 13.91
CA GLN A 102 11.40 11.95 15.35
C GLN A 102 10.77 10.58 15.68
N PRO A 103 11.10 9.94 16.82
CA PRO A 103 10.44 8.72 17.24
C PRO A 103 8.92 8.85 17.19
N GLY A 104 8.26 7.90 16.52
CA GLY A 104 6.81 7.87 16.31
C GLY A 104 6.28 8.72 15.15
N GLN A 105 7.08 9.58 14.52
CA GLN A 105 6.66 10.32 13.34
C GLN A 105 6.61 9.42 12.09
N SER A 106 5.70 9.74 11.18
CA SER A 106 5.47 8.97 9.96
C SER A 106 5.24 9.83 8.73
N LEU A 107 5.50 9.22 7.57
CA LEU A 107 5.07 9.66 6.25
C LEU A 107 4.06 8.64 5.73
N SER A 108 2.93 9.10 5.20
CA SER A 108 1.87 8.22 4.68
C SER A 108 1.44 8.66 3.30
N PHE A 109 1.21 7.67 2.43
CA PHE A 109 0.80 7.87 1.04
C PHE A 109 -0.31 6.89 0.69
N LYS A 110 -1.22 7.32 -0.20
CA LYS A 110 -2.24 6.49 -0.82
C LYS A 110 -2.01 6.48 -2.31
N ILE A 111 -1.87 5.30 -2.89
CA ILE A 111 -1.47 5.13 -4.28
C ILE A 111 -2.58 4.38 -5.00
N PRO A 112 -3.46 5.09 -5.73
CA PRO A 112 -4.56 4.47 -6.46
C PRO A 112 -4.10 3.91 -7.80
N TRP A 113 -4.67 2.77 -8.19
CA TRP A 113 -4.57 2.18 -9.51
C TRP A 113 -5.97 1.84 -10.02
N ASP A 114 -6.29 2.26 -11.22
CA ASP A 114 -7.61 2.13 -11.84
C ASP A 114 -7.81 0.86 -12.67
N GLN A 115 -6.90 -0.12 -12.52
CA GLN A 115 -6.88 -1.38 -13.25
C GLN A 115 -6.63 -1.21 -14.75
N THR A 116 -5.81 -0.24 -15.13
CA THR A 116 -5.36 -0.06 -16.52
C THR A 116 -3.87 -0.36 -16.66
N ASP A 117 -3.46 -0.75 -17.87
CA ASP A 117 -2.06 -0.94 -18.25
C ASP A 117 -1.38 0.40 -18.68
N TYR A 118 -0.15 0.30 -19.21
CA TYR A 118 0.59 1.46 -19.71
C TYR A 118 -0.07 2.20 -20.88
N GLN A 119 -0.98 1.55 -21.62
CA GLN A 119 -1.74 2.15 -22.71
C GLN A 119 -3.10 2.70 -22.25
N GLY A 120 -3.45 2.56 -20.97
CA GLY A 120 -4.74 2.92 -20.44
C GLY A 120 -5.86 1.93 -20.74
N LEU A 121 -5.50 0.71 -21.18
CA LEU A 121 -6.44 -0.35 -21.43
C LEU A 121 -6.71 -1.14 -20.15
N ARG A 122 -7.96 -1.59 -19.97
CA ARG A 122 -8.34 -2.45 -18.85
C ARG A 122 -7.53 -3.73 -18.86
N VAL A 123 -6.98 -4.08 -17.70
CA VAL A 123 -6.29 -5.36 -17.54
C VAL A 123 -7.32 -6.50 -17.35
N ASP A 124 -6.93 -7.71 -17.74
CA ASP A 124 -7.78 -8.90 -17.59
C ASP A 124 -7.95 -9.28 -16.11
N PRO A 125 -9.09 -9.84 -15.71
CA PRO A 125 -9.27 -10.46 -14.40
C PRO A 125 -8.22 -11.53 -14.11
N GLY A 126 -7.98 -11.79 -12.83
CA GLY A 126 -7.05 -12.80 -12.38
C GLY A 126 -6.10 -12.29 -11.30
N PRO A 127 -5.03 -13.06 -10.97
CA PRO A 127 -4.08 -12.73 -9.92
C PRO A 127 -3.11 -11.64 -10.34
N TYR A 128 -2.78 -10.77 -9.40
CA TYR A 128 -1.81 -9.67 -9.52
C TYR A 128 -0.98 -9.54 -8.25
N GLU A 129 0.11 -8.83 -8.37
CA GLU A 129 0.97 -8.40 -7.27
C GLU A 129 1.20 -6.90 -7.33
N ALA A 130 1.08 -6.23 -6.18
CA ALA A 130 1.47 -4.86 -5.99
C ALA A 130 2.81 -4.81 -5.23
N VAL A 131 3.82 -4.18 -5.82
CA VAL A 131 5.14 -3.99 -5.20
C VAL A 131 5.34 -2.51 -4.96
N ALA A 132 5.28 -2.10 -3.70
CA ALA A 132 5.54 -0.74 -3.28
C ALA A 132 7.04 -0.51 -3.02
N VAL A 133 7.51 0.68 -3.38
CA VAL A 133 8.89 1.12 -3.17
C VAL A 133 8.86 2.48 -2.49
N PHE A 134 9.51 2.58 -1.34
CA PHE A 134 9.76 3.84 -0.66
C PHE A 134 11.12 4.37 -1.09
N LEU A 135 11.17 5.59 -1.62
CA LEU A 135 12.39 6.16 -2.23
C LEU A 135 13.21 7.02 -1.27
N GLY A 136 12.88 7.02 -0.01
CA GLY A 136 13.68 7.67 1.03
C GLY A 136 14.90 6.83 1.39
N ALA A 137 16.09 7.37 1.12
CA ALA A 137 17.35 6.75 1.53
C ALA A 137 17.58 6.90 3.04
N THR A 138 17.90 5.80 3.71
CA THR A 138 18.20 5.79 5.15
C THR A 138 19.13 4.62 5.47
N GLY A 139 20.00 4.76 6.48
CA GLY A 139 20.83 3.66 6.99
C GLY A 139 21.74 2.99 5.96
N GLY A 140 22.06 3.66 4.84
CA GLY A 140 22.82 3.09 3.73
C GLY A 140 21.96 2.48 2.62
N ALA A 141 20.68 2.22 2.85
CA ALA A 141 19.75 1.84 1.80
C ALA A 141 19.36 3.07 0.96
N ARG A 142 19.38 2.93 -0.37
CA ARG A 142 18.96 4.00 -1.31
C ARG A 142 17.46 4.05 -1.52
N GLU A 143 16.81 2.89 -1.39
CA GLU A 143 15.37 2.71 -1.48
C GLU A 143 14.97 1.51 -0.63
N ILE A 144 13.72 1.43 -0.22
CA ILE A 144 13.16 0.28 0.48
C ILE A 144 12.04 -0.32 -0.39
N ARG A 145 12.36 -1.45 -1.02
CA ARG A 145 11.41 -2.23 -1.81
C ARG A 145 10.73 -3.25 -0.91
N LEU A 146 9.41 -3.23 -0.88
CA LEU A 146 8.62 -4.15 -0.06
C LEU A 146 8.36 -5.48 -0.77
N PRO A 147 8.10 -6.56 -0.03
CA PRO A 147 7.57 -7.79 -0.60
C PRO A 147 6.27 -7.54 -1.38
N PRO A 148 5.92 -8.38 -2.36
CA PRO A 148 4.69 -8.22 -3.11
C PRO A 148 3.45 -8.46 -2.24
N LEU A 149 2.43 -7.60 -2.44
CA LEU A 149 1.07 -7.80 -1.95
C LEU A 149 0.26 -8.52 -3.04
N ALA A 150 -0.14 -9.76 -2.78
CA ALA A 150 -0.93 -10.54 -3.73
C ALA A 150 -2.42 -10.18 -3.61
N PHE A 151 -3.08 -9.95 -4.74
CA PHE A 151 -4.52 -9.70 -4.81
C PHE A 151 -5.11 -10.24 -6.11
N THR A 152 -6.43 -10.28 -6.20
CA THR A 152 -7.14 -10.81 -7.37
C THR A 152 -8.16 -9.79 -7.88
N ILE A 153 -8.25 -9.65 -9.20
CA ILE A 153 -9.35 -8.97 -9.87
C ILE A 153 -10.36 -10.03 -10.29
N SER A 154 -11.58 -9.94 -9.76
CA SER A 154 -12.71 -10.79 -10.15
C SER A 154 -13.38 -10.28 -11.44
N ARG A 155 -14.13 -11.17 -12.08
CA ARG A 155 -14.94 -10.85 -13.27
C ARG A 155 -16.18 -10.05 -12.89
#